data_a686a0568b6bc2930d4ac3d613b86237
#
_entry.id   a686a0568b6bc2930d4ac3d613b86237
#
_cell.length_a   1.000
_cell.length_b   1.000
_cell.length_c   1.000
_cell.angle_alpha   90.00
_cell.angle_beta   90.00
_cell.angle_gamma   90.00
#
_symmetry.space_group_name_H-M   'P 1'
#
loop_
_entity.id
_entity.type
_entity.pdbx_description
1 polymer ?
#
loop_
_entity_poly.entity_id
_entity_poly.type
_entity_poly.pdbx_seq_one_letter_code
_entity_poly.pdbx_strand_id
1 'polypeptide(L)'
;MNTQQLRCFVCVAEYLNFTKAANELYLTVPTVTHHVQSLEEELGTKLFERTSRMVRLTESGKAFYVDAAEILTRMELSFKHVQKAEESRVTFFRICLLYTSPSPRDM
;
A
#
# COMPACT_ATOMS: atom_id res chain seq x y z
N MET A 1 5.77 -0.31 11.89
CA MET A 1 4.90 -0.64 10.74
C MET A 1 5.15 0.35 9.61
N ASN A 2 5.37 -0.15 8.43
CA ASN A 2 5.61 0.71 7.28
C ASN A 2 4.88 0.16 6.06
N THR A 3 4.92 0.92 4.97
CA THR A 3 4.20 0.57 3.76
C THR A 3 4.65 -0.78 3.19
N GLN A 4 5.94 -1.04 3.22
CA GLN A 4 6.48 -2.28 2.68
C GLN A 4 5.97 -3.49 3.47
N GLN A 5 5.94 -3.38 4.79
CA GLN A 5 5.41 -4.44 5.63
C GLN A 5 3.93 -4.68 5.35
N LEU A 6 3.16 -3.61 5.19
CA LEU A 6 1.74 -3.73 4.87
C LEU A 6 1.53 -4.39 3.51
N ARG A 7 2.30 -4.00 2.51
CA ARG A 7 2.20 -4.60 1.18
C ARG A 7 2.55 -6.07 1.20
N CYS A 8 3.61 -6.44 1.90
CA CYS A 8 4.00 -7.83 2.01
C CYS A 8 2.89 -8.64 2.68
N PHE A 9 2.35 -8.12 3.78
CA PHE A 9 1.29 -8.82 4.49
C PHE A 9 0.05 -9.00 3.62
N VAL A 10 -0.42 -7.93 2.98
CA VAL A 10 -1.63 -7.99 2.16
C VAL A 10 -1.42 -8.95 0.98
N CYS A 11 -0.26 -8.89 0.34
CA CYS A 11 0.02 -9.74 -0.80
C CYS A 11 0.06 -11.22 -0.41
N VAL A 12 0.71 -11.54 0.71
CA VAL A 12 0.74 -12.92 1.18
C VAL A 12 -0.67 -13.38 1.56
N ALA A 13 -1.45 -12.49 2.17
CA ALA A 13 -2.82 -12.83 2.55
C ALA A 13 -3.69 -13.13 1.33
N GLU A 14 -3.49 -12.41 0.25
CA GLU A 14 -4.26 -12.61 -0.97
C GLU A 14 -3.91 -13.90 -1.67
N TYR A 15 -2.64 -14.23 -1.73
CA TYR A 15 -2.20 -15.44 -2.41
C TYR A 15 -2.13 -16.65 -1.48
N LEU A 16 -2.04 -16.43 -0.19
CA LEU A 16 -1.76 -17.47 0.81
C LEU A 16 -0.54 -18.28 0.41
N ASN A 17 0.47 -17.58 -0.12
CA ASN A 17 1.66 -18.21 -0.66
C ASN A 17 2.77 -17.17 -0.68
N PHE A 18 3.83 -17.43 0.09
CA PHE A 18 4.94 -16.49 0.20
C PHE A 18 5.74 -16.37 -1.10
N THR A 19 5.88 -17.46 -1.83
CA THR A 19 6.62 -17.44 -3.09
C THR A 19 5.90 -16.59 -4.14
N LYS A 20 4.59 -16.76 -4.26
CA LYS A 20 3.81 -15.96 -5.21
C LYS A 20 3.81 -14.49 -4.83
N ALA A 21 3.69 -14.20 -3.53
CA ALA A 21 3.72 -12.83 -3.06
C ALA A 21 5.08 -12.19 -3.36
N ALA A 22 6.15 -12.92 -3.13
CA ALA A 22 7.49 -12.40 -3.42
C ALA A 22 7.65 -12.09 -4.90
N ASN A 23 7.18 -12.98 -5.77
CA ASN A 23 7.24 -12.75 -7.21
C ASN A 23 6.44 -11.52 -7.61
N GLU A 24 5.26 -11.36 -7.04
CA GLU A 24 4.40 -10.24 -7.36
C GLU A 24 5.02 -8.91 -6.93
N LEU A 25 5.74 -8.92 -5.82
CA LEU A 25 6.35 -7.72 -5.27
C LEU A 25 7.78 -7.50 -5.76
N TYR A 26 8.29 -8.40 -6.59
CA TYR A 26 9.67 -8.34 -7.07
C TYR A 26 10.67 -8.38 -5.91
N LEU A 27 10.37 -9.20 -4.92
CA LEU A 27 11.20 -9.39 -3.74
C LEU A 27 11.56 -10.87 -3.61
N THR A 28 12.53 -11.16 -2.73
CA THR A 28 12.85 -12.54 -2.42
C THR A 28 11.94 -13.04 -1.30
N VAL A 29 11.75 -14.35 -1.21
CA VAL A 29 10.94 -14.95 -0.16
C VAL A 29 11.46 -14.58 1.23
N PRO A 30 12.78 -14.67 1.51
CA PRO A 30 13.28 -14.26 2.82
C PRO A 30 12.95 -12.82 3.16
N THR A 31 12.97 -11.92 2.19
CA THR A 31 12.65 -10.52 2.42
C THR A 31 11.17 -10.35 2.80
N VAL A 32 10.29 -11.01 2.06
CA VAL A 32 8.85 -10.96 2.37
C VAL A 32 8.60 -11.56 3.75
N THR A 33 9.23 -12.69 4.05
CA THR A 33 9.09 -13.33 5.34
C THR A 33 9.56 -12.42 6.46
N HIS A 34 10.67 -11.74 6.26
CA HIS A 34 11.21 -10.81 7.25
C HIS A 34 10.23 -9.68 7.52
N HIS A 35 9.68 -9.08 6.47
CA HIS A 35 8.72 -7.99 6.65
C HIS A 35 7.48 -8.45 7.41
N VAL A 36 6.97 -9.62 7.08
CA VAL A 36 5.80 -10.16 7.76
C VAL A 36 6.11 -10.45 9.23
N GLN A 37 7.26 -11.07 9.50
CA GLN A 37 7.65 -11.36 10.87
C GLN A 37 7.85 -10.10 11.70
N SER A 38 8.47 -9.08 11.11
CA SER A 38 8.65 -7.80 11.81
C SER A 38 7.31 -7.18 12.16
N LEU A 39 6.35 -7.26 11.24
CA LEU A 39 5.02 -6.75 11.49
C LEU A 39 4.32 -7.53 12.60
N GLU A 40 4.45 -8.85 12.59
CA GLU A 40 3.89 -9.69 13.65
C GLU A 40 4.49 -9.35 15.02
N GLU A 41 5.80 -9.12 15.05
CA GLU A 41 6.46 -8.73 16.29
C GLU A 41 5.97 -7.37 16.78
N GLU A 42 5.82 -6.44 15.90
CA GLU A 42 5.35 -5.12 16.28
C GLU A 42 3.92 -5.16 16.83
N LEU A 43 3.07 -5.96 16.21
CA LEU A 43 1.68 -6.10 16.64
C LEU A 43 1.51 -7.03 17.82
N GLY A 44 2.55 -7.81 18.13
CA GLY A 44 2.51 -8.72 19.27
C GLY A 44 1.65 -9.95 19.05
N THR A 45 1.38 -10.31 17.80
CA THR A 45 0.56 -11.48 17.51
C THR A 45 0.94 -12.05 16.14
N LYS A 46 0.63 -13.32 15.94
CA LYS A 46 0.84 -13.93 14.64
C LYS A 46 -0.31 -13.58 13.71
N LEU A 47 0.03 -13.25 12.48
CA LEU A 47 -0.96 -12.95 11.47
C LEU A 47 -1.21 -14.15 10.56
N PHE A 48 -0.24 -15.04 10.44
CA PHE A 48 -0.35 -16.25 9.63
C PHE A 48 -0.03 -17.48 10.45
N GLU A 49 -0.74 -18.55 10.18
CA GLU A 49 -0.39 -19.87 10.64
C GLU A 49 0.27 -20.58 9.47
N ARG A 50 1.45 -21.13 9.71
CA ARG A 50 2.19 -21.82 8.67
C ARG A 50 2.45 -23.24 9.03
N THR A 51 2.12 -24.13 8.13
CA THR A 51 2.55 -25.51 8.22
C THR A 51 3.42 -25.77 7.01
N SER A 52 3.99 -26.96 6.92
CA SER A 52 4.85 -27.30 5.79
C SER A 52 4.12 -27.24 4.44
N ARG A 53 2.79 -27.23 4.46
CA ARG A 53 2.00 -27.27 3.23
C ARG A 53 1.03 -26.13 3.06
N MET A 54 0.73 -25.41 4.10
CA MET A 54 -0.33 -24.40 4.05
C MET A 54 0.03 -23.13 4.78
N VAL A 55 -0.49 -22.05 4.28
CA VAL A 55 -0.43 -20.75 4.94
C VAL A 55 -1.87 -20.30 5.11
N ARG A 56 -2.24 -19.91 6.31
CA ARG A 56 -3.59 -19.42 6.59
C ARG A 56 -3.51 -18.18 7.46
N LEU A 57 -4.51 -17.32 7.33
CA LEU A 57 -4.61 -16.18 8.23
C LEU A 57 -5.13 -16.62 9.59
N THR A 58 -4.53 -16.09 10.64
CA THR A 58 -5.10 -16.25 11.99
C THR A 58 -6.31 -15.33 12.09
N GLU A 59 -7.04 -15.42 13.20
CA GLU A 59 -8.14 -14.48 13.43
C GLU A 59 -7.63 -13.04 13.48
N SER A 60 -6.49 -12.84 14.14
CA SER A 60 -5.84 -11.52 14.14
C SER A 60 -5.46 -11.09 12.74
N GLY A 61 -4.97 -12.03 11.92
CA GLY A 61 -4.61 -11.75 10.54
C GLY A 61 -5.80 -11.33 9.71
N LYS A 62 -6.93 -12.00 9.90
CA LYS A 62 -8.15 -11.65 9.17
C LYS A 62 -8.63 -10.24 9.53
N ALA A 63 -8.62 -9.93 10.81
CA ALA A 63 -9.02 -8.60 11.25
C ALA A 63 -8.08 -7.53 10.71
N PHE A 64 -6.79 -7.78 10.80
CA PHE A 64 -5.81 -6.82 10.35
C PHE A 64 -5.81 -6.67 8.83
N TYR A 65 -6.14 -7.74 8.10
CA TYR A 65 -6.17 -7.68 6.64
C TYR A 65 -7.13 -6.61 6.13
N VAL A 66 -8.29 -6.53 6.73
CA VAL A 66 -9.30 -5.54 6.33
C VAL A 66 -8.71 -4.12 6.49
N ASP A 67 -8.10 -3.87 7.64
CA ASP A 67 -7.52 -2.56 7.92
C ASP A 67 -6.32 -2.27 7.02
N ALA A 68 -5.44 -3.25 6.85
CA ALA A 68 -4.24 -3.06 6.03
C ALA A 68 -4.59 -2.79 4.58
N ALA A 69 -5.57 -3.53 4.04
CA ALA A 69 -6.01 -3.31 2.67
C ALA A 69 -6.61 -1.91 2.50
N GLU A 70 -7.39 -1.47 3.47
CA GLU A 70 -7.95 -0.12 3.43
C GLU A 70 -6.88 0.95 3.50
N ILE A 71 -5.88 0.76 4.36
CA ILE A 71 -4.78 1.72 4.48
C ILE A 71 -4.06 1.84 3.14
N LEU A 72 -3.73 0.73 2.50
CA LEU A 72 -3.03 0.76 1.22
C LEU A 72 -3.88 1.41 0.14
N THR A 73 -5.17 1.10 0.09
CA THR A 73 -6.09 1.69 -0.86
C THR A 73 -6.18 3.20 -0.64
N ARG A 74 -6.26 3.61 0.62
CA ARG A 74 -6.35 5.02 0.95
C ARG A 74 -5.08 5.76 0.55
N MET A 75 -3.92 5.13 0.72
CA MET A 75 -2.66 5.71 0.29
C MET A 75 -2.62 5.92 -1.22
N GLU A 76 -3.08 4.93 -1.98
CA GLU A 76 -3.14 5.05 -3.43
C GLU A 76 -4.08 6.16 -3.86
N LEU A 77 -5.24 6.25 -3.24
CA LEU A 77 -6.20 7.31 -3.54
C LEU A 77 -5.64 8.68 -3.21
N SER A 78 -4.93 8.79 -2.09
CA SER A 78 -4.30 10.05 -1.72
C SER A 78 -3.30 10.50 -2.78
N PHE A 79 -2.52 9.56 -3.27
CA PHE A 79 -1.54 9.84 -4.31
C PHE A 79 -2.24 10.32 -5.59
N LYS A 80 -3.30 9.63 -5.99
CA LYS A 80 -4.07 10.01 -7.17
C LYS A 80 -4.71 11.37 -7.01
N HIS A 81 -5.23 11.66 -5.83
CA HIS A 81 -5.84 12.97 -5.56
C HIS A 81 -4.83 14.09 -5.71
N VAL A 82 -3.62 13.90 -5.21
CA VAL A 82 -2.57 14.90 -5.35
C VAL A 82 -2.18 15.08 -6.80
N GLN A 83 -2.01 14.00 -7.55
CA GLN A 83 -1.69 14.07 -8.96
C GLN A 83 -2.76 14.81 -9.75
N LYS A 84 -4.01 14.51 -9.47
CA LYS A 84 -5.12 15.15 -10.14
C LYS A 84 -5.20 16.64 -9.84
N ALA A 85 -4.98 16.99 -8.58
CA ALA A 85 -4.97 18.39 -8.18
C ALA A 85 -3.83 19.13 -8.89
N GLU A 86 -2.67 18.50 -9.03
CA GLU A 86 -1.55 19.11 -9.72
C GLU A 86 -1.84 19.30 -11.21
N GLU A 87 -2.48 18.32 -11.84
CA GLU A 87 -2.90 18.44 -13.24
C GLU A 87 -3.88 19.58 -13.43
N SER A 88 -4.86 19.68 -12.56
CA SER A 88 -5.86 20.75 -12.61
C SER A 88 -5.18 22.10 -12.46
N ARG A 89 -4.22 22.21 -11.57
CA ARG A 89 -3.50 23.42 -11.33
C ARG A 89 -2.68 23.83 -12.57
N VAL A 90 -2.02 22.87 -13.20
CA VAL A 90 -1.24 23.14 -14.42
C VAL A 90 -2.17 23.60 -15.54
N THR A 91 -3.29 22.93 -15.68
CA THR A 91 -4.27 23.29 -16.71
C THR A 91 -4.79 24.70 -16.48
N PHE A 92 -5.13 25.03 -15.25
CA PHE A 92 -5.59 26.36 -14.91
C PHE A 92 -4.53 27.41 -15.24
N PHE A 93 -3.28 27.12 -14.92
CA PHE A 93 -2.18 28.02 -15.18
C PHE A 93 -2.05 28.26 -16.68
N ARG A 94 -2.14 27.22 -17.48
CA ARG A 94 -2.06 27.34 -18.93
C ARG A 94 -3.17 28.22 -19.48
N ILE A 95 -4.38 28.01 -18.98
CA ILE A 95 -5.52 28.82 -19.42
C ILE A 95 -5.28 30.28 -19.07
N CYS A 96 -4.81 30.55 -17.88
CA CYS A 96 -4.52 31.92 -17.48
C CYS A 96 -3.46 32.56 -18.36
N LEU A 97 -2.44 31.83 -18.72
CA LEU A 97 -1.38 32.37 -19.58
C LEU A 97 -1.87 32.63 -20.98
N LEU A 98 -2.73 31.71 -21.48
CA LEU A 98 -3.20 31.87 -22.84
C LEU A 98 -4.21 33.00 -22.98
N TYR A 99 -5.03 33.18 -21.96
CA TYR A 99 -6.05 34.20 -22.04
C TYR A 99 -5.71 35.45 -21.30
N THR A 100 -4.63 35.52 -20.89
CA THR A 100 -4.07 36.63 -20.35
C THR A 100 -4.47 37.17 -19.23
N SER A 101 -4.81 37.07 -18.61
CA SER A 101 -5.12 37.60 -17.59
C SER A 101 -4.53 37.51 -16.52
N PRO A 102 -4.07 37.92 -16.09
CA PRO A 102 -3.25 37.81 -15.15
C PRO A 102 -3.62 37.98 -13.90
N SER A 103 -4.00 37.83 -13.32
CA SER A 103 -4.28 37.91 -12.16
C SER A 103 -3.60 37.55 -11.23
N PRO A 104 -3.24 37.86 -10.77
CA PRO A 104 -2.43 37.58 -9.93
C PRO A 104 -2.61 36.97 -8.78
N ARG A 105 -2.81 37.05 -8.13
CA ARG A 105 -2.88 36.56 -7.06
C ARG A 105 -3.10 35.54 -6.77
N ASP A 106 -3.22 35.05 -6.82
CA ASP A 106 -3.53 34.10 -6.53
C ASP A 106 -2.96 33.25 -6.18
N MET A 107 -2.65 33.00 -5.99
CA MET A 107 -2.34 32.19 -5.67
C MET A 107 -2.08 31.85 -5.23
#